data_071560fe760394d113635c635f26198d
#
_entry.id   071560fe760394d113635c635f26198d
#
_cell.length_a   1.000
_cell.length_b   1.000
_cell.length_c   1.000
_cell.angle_alpha   90.00
_cell.angle_beta   90.00
_cell.angle_gamma   90.00
#
_symmetry.space_group_name_H-M   'P 1'
#
loop_
_entity.id
_entity.type
_entity.pdbx_description
1 polymer ?
#
loop_
_entity_poly.entity_id
_entity_poly.type
_entity_poly.pdbx_seq_one_letter_code
_entity_poly.pdbx_strand_id
1 'polypeptide(L)'
;MPGVGSCFRWLSGDLVVKPRRDRKRERRITMEIVVDAYDTHERAMGWYYYLQEELNFPFTATCTAKRAISPLRVKDEVQVIGLPSEDECEHEMFVTIRWEKDGLAVPLAQLTPIKATHTRTKQGAEDWHYWVKMGYEL
;
A
#
# COMPACT_ATOMS: atom_id res chain seq x y z
N MET A 1 14.55 -11.54 -29.43
CA MET A 1 13.65 -11.44 -28.97
C MET A 1 13.31 -11.62 -28.79
N PRO A 2 14.00 -11.78 -29.02
CA PRO A 2 13.12 -11.76 -28.58
C PRO A 2 12.91 -11.77 -28.18
N GLY A 3 13.56 -11.73 -28.29
CA GLY A 3 12.73 -11.56 -27.72
C GLY A 3 12.74 -11.62 -27.17
N VAL A 4 13.31 -11.44 -27.35
CA VAL A 4 12.68 -11.36 -26.69
C VAL A 4 12.51 -11.18 -26.17
N GLY A 5 13.01 -11.06 -26.23
CA GLY A 5 12.27 -10.74 -25.66
C GLY A 5 12.34 -10.70 -25.08
N SER A 6 12.77 -10.49 -25.19
CA SER A 6 12.21 -10.32 -24.54
C SER A 6 12.21 -10.27 -23.91
N CYS A 7 12.69 -10.20 -24.04
CA CYS A 7 12.05 -9.99 -23.34
C CYS A 7 12.08 -9.84 -22.66
N PHE A 8 12.67 -9.68 -22.45
CA PHE A 8 11.99 -9.40 -21.63
C PHE A 8 12.04 -9.41 -20.86
N ARG A 9 12.45 -9.36 -20.68
CA ARG A 9 11.93 -9.16 -19.85
C ARG A 9 11.85 -9.40 -19.03
N TRP A 10 12.51 -9.59 -18.83
CA TRP A 10 11.96 -9.69 -17.91
C TRP A 10 12.03 -9.90 -17.03
N LEU A 11 12.02 -10.14 -16.74
CA LEU A 11 11.67 -10.39 -15.97
C LEU A 11 11.61 -10.70 -15.06
N SER A 12 12.04 -10.88 -14.95
CA SER A 12 11.85 -11.35 -14.06
C SER A 12 10.98 -11.30 -13.46
N GLY A 13 10.93 -12.06 -13.18
CA GLY A 13 9.71 -12.14 -12.58
C GLY A 13 9.12 -10.89 -12.24
N ASP A 14 9.58 -10.00 -12.79
CA ASP A 14 9.10 -8.82 -12.48
C ASP A 14 8.25 -8.21 -13.42
N LEU A 15 7.57 -8.99 -14.20
CA LEU A 15 6.48 -8.51 -14.94
C LEU A 15 5.46 -8.01 -13.96
N VAL A 16 5.39 -6.71 -13.83
CA VAL A 16 4.31 -6.11 -13.11
C VAL A 16 3.11 -6.15 -14.01
N VAL A 17 2.30 -7.14 -13.83
CA VAL A 17 1.04 -7.22 -14.53
C VAL A 17 0.06 -6.36 -13.75
N LYS A 18 -0.52 -5.37 -14.41
CA LYS A 18 -1.56 -4.57 -13.78
C LYS A 18 -2.73 -5.47 -13.42
N PRO A 19 -3.34 -5.27 -12.25
CA PRO A 19 -4.50 -6.07 -11.89
C PRO A 19 -5.67 -5.75 -12.81
N ARG A 20 -6.60 -6.68 -12.86
CA ARG A 20 -7.82 -6.47 -13.59
C ARG A 20 -8.56 -5.30 -12.96
N ARG A 21 -9.17 -4.47 -13.80
CA ARG A 21 -9.90 -3.32 -13.28
C ARG A 21 -11.09 -3.80 -12.44
N ASP A 22 -11.13 -3.34 -11.21
CA ASP A 22 -12.17 -3.68 -10.25
C ASP A 22 -13.11 -2.49 -10.12
N ARG A 23 -14.27 -2.56 -10.75
CA ARG A 23 -15.20 -1.44 -10.81
C ARG A 23 -15.72 -1.00 -9.44
N LYS A 24 -15.98 -1.95 -8.56
CA LYS A 24 -16.47 -1.60 -7.22
C LYS A 24 -15.39 -0.87 -6.45
N ARG A 25 -14.17 -1.36 -6.54
CA ARG A 25 -13.03 -0.75 -5.85
C ARG A 25 -12.71 0.62 -6.44
N GLU A 26 -12.72 0.74 -7.77
CA GLU A 26 -12.51 2.02 -8.44
C GLU A 26 -13.56 3.05 -8.01
N ARG A 27 -14.79 2.61 -7.92
CA ARG A 27 -15.89 3.50 -7.52
C ARG A 27 -15.70 3.96 -6.07
N ARG A 28 -15.35 3.05 -5.18
CA ARG A 28 -15.09 3.41 -3.78
C ARG A 28 -13.95 4.41 -3.68
N ILE A 29 -12.86 4.16 -4.41
CA ILE A 29 -11.72 5.06 -4.40
C ILE A 29 -12.12 6.44 -4.92
N THR A 30 -12.80 6.49 -6.05
CA THR A 30 -13.20 7.75 -6.67
C THR A 30 -14.21 8.53 -5.83
N MET A 31 -15.16 7.84 -5.23
CA MET A 31 -16.29 8.51 -4.58
C MET A 31 -16.11 8.71 -3.08
N GLU A 32 -15.19 7.98 -2.45
CA GLU A 32 -15.03 8.05 -1.00
C GLU A 32 -13.62 8.43 -0.55
N ILE A 33 -12.61 8.13 -1.33
CA ILE A 33 -11.23 8.33 -0.92
C ILE A 33 -10.65 9.61 -1.53
N VAL A 34 -10.68 9.71 -2.85
CA VAL A 34 -10.12 10.87 -3.54
C VAL A 34 -11.19 11.80 -4.11
N VAL A 35 -12.38 11.73 -3.54
CA VAL A 35 -13.49 12.60 -3.96
C VAL A 35 -13.09 14.07 -3.74
N ASP A 36 -13.35 14.88 -4.74
CA ASP A 36 -13.02 16.32 -4.72
C ASP A 36 -11.54 16.63 -4.51
N ALA A 37 -10.67 15.66 -4.78
CA ALA A 37 -9.23 15.87 -4.68
C ALA A 37 -8.69 16.37 -6.01
N TYR A 38 -8.22 17.62 -6.03
CA TYR A 38 -7.79 18.27 -7.26
C TYR A 38 -6.28 18.30 -7.45
N ASP A 39 -5.50 17.98 -6.41
CA ASP A 39 -4.05 17.96 -6.54
C ASP A 39 -3.47 16.79 -5.73
N THR A 40 -2.14 16.66 -5.79
CA THR A 40 -1.46 15.53 -5.14
C THR A 40 -1.63 15.56 -3.63
N HIS A 41 -1.59 16.74 -3.05
CA HIS A 41 -1.74 16.86 -1.59
C HIS A 41 -3.12 16.41 -1.15
N GLU A 42 -4.16 16.85 -1.85
CA GLU A 42 -5.53 16.48 -1.51
C GLU A 42 -5.76 14.98 -1.67
N ARG A 43 -5.17 14.37 -2.72
CA ARG A 43 -5.27 12.92 -2.90
C ARG A 43 -4.55 12.17 -1.78
N ALA A 44 -3.37 12.65 -1.40
CA ALA A 44 -2.60 12.02 -0.32
C ALA A 44 -3.37 12.09 0.99
N MET A 45 -3.97 13.23 1.28
CA MET A 45 -4.74 13.40 2.52
C MET A 45 -6.02 12.56 2.49
N GLY A 46 -6.65 12.44 1.32
CA GLY A 46 -7.82 11.57 1.17
C GLY A 46 -7.48 10.14 1.54
N TRP A 47 -6.37 9.63 1.02
CA TRP A 47 -5.91 8.29 1.35
C TRP A 47 -5.53 8.16 2.82
N TYR A 48 -4.83 9.17 3.35
CA TYR A 48 -4.38 9.16 4.73
C TYR A 48 -5.56 9.02 5.69
N TYR A 49 -6.58 9.85 5.52
CA TYR A 49 -7.74 9.82 6.42
C TYR A 49 -8.60 8.58 6.20
N TYR A 50 -8.70 8.10 4.96
CA TYR A 50 -9.39 6.85 4.70
C TYR A 50 -8.73 5.69 5.44
N LEU A 51 -7.42 5.58 5.33
CA LEU A 51 -6.69 4.51 5.99
C LEU A 51 -6.74 4.66 7.51
N GLN A 52 -6.71 5.89 8.01
CA GLN A 52 -6.81 6.13 9.44
C GLN A 52 -8.12 5.57 10.00
N GLU A 53 -9.20 5.64 9.24
CA GLU A 53 -10.49 5.10 9.66
C GLU A 53 -10.63 3.60 9.43
N GLU A 54 -10.09 3.11 8.33
CA GLU A 54 -10.27 1.70 7.97
C GLU A 54 -9.31 0.75 8.65
N LEU A 55 -8.10 1.19 8.95
CA LEU A 55 -7.11 0.33 9.58
C LEU A 55 -7.30 0.28 11.09
N ASN A 56 -7.51 -0.93 11.60
CA ASN A 56 -7.71 -1.14 13.03
C ASN A 56 -6.38 -1.52 13.66
N PHE A 57 -5.74 -0.58 14.30
CA PHE A 57 -4.43 -0.83 14.92
C PHE A 57 -4.58 -1.42 16.31
N PRO A 58 -3.67 -2.28 16.75
CA PRO A 58 -2.60 -2.86 15.94
C PRO A 58 -3.09 -4.05 15.12
N PHE A 59 -2.40 -4.34 14.03
CA PHE A 59 -2.67 -5.58 13.30
C PHE A 59 -1.34 -6.16 12.80
N THR A 60 -1.35 -7.46 12.53
CA THR A 60 -0.15 -8.15 12.05
C THR A 60 -0.18 -8.19 10.52
N ALA A 61 0.96 -7.93 9.92
CA ALA A 61 1.10 -7.96 8.47
C ALA A 61 2.39 -8.65 8.08
N THR A 62 2.39 -9.22 6.88
CA THR A 62 3.55 -9.91 6.33
C THR A 62 4.14 -9.05 5.20
N CYS A 63 5.45 -8.93 5.18
CA CYS A 63 6.13 -8.23 4.10
C CYS A 63 6.10 -9.11 2.85
N THR A 64 5.52 -8.59 1.77
CA THR A 64 5.37 -9.33 0.52
C THR A 64 6.19 -8.75 -0.63
N ALA A 65 6.87 -7.61 -0.39
CA ALA A 65 7.71 -6.99 -1.42
C ALA A 65 8.87 -6.28 -0.74
N LYS A 66 10.04 -6.33 -1.38
CA LYS A 66 11.22 -5.67 -0.84
C LYS A 66 11.32 -4.25 -1.38
N ARG A 67 11.66 -3.32 -0.51
CA ARG A 67 11.87 -1.91 -0.88
C ARG A 67 13.19 -1.44 -0.29
N ALA A 68 13.96 -0.70 -1.09
CA ALA A 68 15.27 -0.20 -0.67
C ALA A 68 15.20 0.73 0.54
N ILE A 69 14.07 1.41 0.70
CA ILE A 69 13.91 2.37 1.80
C ILE A 69 13.48 1.71 3.11
N SER A 70 13.35 0.40 3.13
CA SER A 70 12.86 -0.34 4.29
C SER A 70 13.79 -1.51 4.59
N PRO A 71 14.05 -1.82 5.87
CA PRO A 71 14.87 -2.97 6.23
C PRO A 71 14.12 -4.29 6.14
N LEU A 72 12.81 -4.27 5.89
CA LEU A 72 12.02 -5.49 5.89
C LEU A 72 12.35 -6.39 4.70
N ARG A 73 12.32 -7.68 4.96
CA ARG A 73 12.53 -8.71 3.95
C ARG A 73 11.20 -9.40 3.67
N VAL A 74 11.08 -9.94 2.47
CA VAL A 74 9.90 -10.75 2.12
C VAL A 74 9.71 -11.85 3.14
N LYS A 75 8.48 -12.01 3.62
CA LYS A 75 8.03 -12.96 4.64
C LYS A 75 8.24 -12.51 6.08
N ASP A 76 8.89 -11.37 6.30
CA ASP A 76 8.95 -10.82 7.66
C ASP A 76 7.55 -10.48 8.14
N GLU A 77 7.25 -10.84 9.38
CA GLU A 77 5.98 -10.51 10.02
C GLU A 77 6.19 -9.34 10.96
N VAL A 78 5.32 -8.35 10.90
CA VAL A 78 5.45 -7.16 11.73
C VAL A 78 4.10 -6.77 12.32
N GLN A 79 4.16 -6.01 13.41
CA GLN A 79 2.98 -5.41 14.02
C GLN A 79 2.85 -3.98 13.52
N VAL A 80 1.76 -3.69 12.83
CA VAL A 80 1.47 -2.32 12.39
C VAL A 80 0.73 -1.64 13.53
N ILE A 81 1.29 -0.57 14.05
CA ILE A 81 0.78 0.08 15.26
C ILE A 81 0.14 1.44 15.01
N GLY A 82 0.26 1.99 13.82
CA GLY A 82 -0.36 3.27 13.52
C GLY A 82 0.07 3.82 12.18
N LEU A 83 -0.32 5.06 11.92
CA LEU A 83 0.14 5.81 10.76
C LEU A 83 1.14 6.85 11.23
N PRO A 84 2.17 7.15 10.43
CA PRO A 84 3.07 8.26 10.77
C PRO A 84 2.37 9.59 10.52
N SER A 85 3.08 10.70 10.62
CA SER A 85 2.46 12.01 10.41
C SER A 85 2.03 12.17 8.95
N GLU A 86 1.10 13.10 8.73
CA GLU A 86 0.59 13.40 7.39
C GLU A 86 1.71 13.75 6.42
N ASP A 87 2.71 14.47 6.89
CA ASP A 87 3.83 14.90 6.06
C ASP A 87 4.60 13.73 5.46
N GLU A 88 4.69 12.63 6.19
CA GLU A 88 5.41 11.46 5.71
C GLU A 88 4.63 10.67 4.67
N CYS A 89 3.35 10.96 4.50
CA CYS A 89 2.48 10.25 3.56
C CYS A 89 2.11 11.09 2.33
N GLU A 90 2.87 12.14 2.05
CA GLU A 90 2.56 13.04 0.93
C GLU A 90 2.71 12.38 -0.45
N HIS A 91 3.64 11.46 -0.59
CA HIS A 91 3.93 10.85 -1.89
C HIS A 91 3.59 9.36 -1.95
N GLU A 92 3.47 8.73 -0.79
CA GLU A 92 3.16 7.32 -0.70
C GLU A 92 2.64 7.06 0.70
N MET A 93 1.70 6.12 0.86
CA MET A 93 1.20 5.79 2.19
C MET A 93 2.21 4.94 2.94
N PHE A 94 2.57 5.40 4.13
CA PHE A 94 3.42 4.69 5.07
C PHE A 94 2.61 4.28 6.27
N VAL A 95 3.07 3.24 6.95
CA VAL A 95 2.52 2.84 8.24
C VAL A 95 3.66 2.71 9.24
N THR A 96 3.35 2.88 10.52
CA THR A 96 4.34 2.71 11.58
C THR A 96 4.24 1.29 12.11
N ILE A 97 5.38 0.60 12.14
CA ILE A 97 5.45 -0.75 12.69
C ILE A 97 6.19 -0.72 14.02
N ARG A 98 5.98 -1.77 14.82
CA ARG A 98 6.75 -1.94 16.05
C ARG A 98 8.18 -2.29 15.66
N TRP A 99 9.12 -1.43 16.05
CA TRP A 99 10.52 -1.61 15.70
C TRP A 99 11.36 -0.99 16.78
N GLU A 100 12.11 -1.82 17.49
CA GLU A 100 12.91 -1.37 18.63
C GLU A 100 12.08 -0.52 19.58
N LYS A 101 12.58 0.64 20.00
CA LYS A 101 11.87 1.47 20.98
C LYS A 101 10.90 2.47 20.37
N ASP A 102 11.24 2.98 19.19
CA ASP A 102 10.52 4.14 18.64
C ASP A 102 9.59 3.84 17.48
N GLY A 103 9.62 2.61 17.01
CA GLY A 103 8.84 2.28 15.82
C GLY A 103 9.57 2.70 14.55
N LEU A 104 9.00 2.34 13.41
CA LEU A 104 9.59 2.63 12.11
C LEU A 104 8.51 2.78 11.08
N ALA A 105 8.60 3.83 10.27
CA ALA A 105 7.66 4.03 9.15
C ALA A 105 8.14 3.23 7.95
N VAL A 106 7.26 2.41 7.39
CA VAL A 106 7.56 1.60 6.20
C VAL A 106 6.41 1.72 5.21
N PRO A 107 6.67 1.51 3.91
CA PRO A 107 5.59 1.62 2.91
C PRO A 107 4.50 0.58 3.14
N LEU A 108 3.26 1.02 3.14
CA LEU A 108 2.12 0.10 3.26
C LEU A 108 2.09 -0.88 2.08
N ALA A 109 2.56 -0.45 0.91
CA ALA A 109 2.54 -1.28 -0.29
C ALA A 109 3.35 -2.57 -0.15
N GLN A 110 4.33 -2.62 0.78
CA GLN A 110 5.10 -3.85 0.95
C GLN A 110 4.50 -4.80 1.99
N LEU A 111 3.39 -4.43 2.61
CA LEU A 111 2.78 -5.22 3.70
C LEU A 111 1.41 -5.73 3.31
N THR A 112 1.13 -6.98 3.67
CA THR A 112 -0.19 -7.58 3.48
C THR A 112 -0.70 -8.06 4.84
N PRO A 113 -1.88 -7.61 5.29
CA PRO A 113 -2.44 -8.10 6.56
C PRO A 113 -2.64 -9.61 6.52
N ILE A 114 -2.44 -10.26 7.67
CA ILE A 114 -2.65 -11.71 7.75
C ILE A 114 -4.15 -12.03 7.64
N LYS A 115 -4.44 -13.30 7.35
CA LYS A 115 -5.84 -13.74 7.11
C LYS A 115 -6.79 -13.46 8.25
N ALA A 116 -6.32 -13.50 9.48
CA ALA A 116 -7.15 -13.30 10.66
C ALA A 116 -7.49 -11.81 10.92
N THR A 117 -6.94 -10.90 10.10
CA THR A 117 -7.14 -9.48 10.27
C THR A 117 -8.59 -9.07 10.01
N HIS A 118 -9.04 -8.04 10.70
CA HIS A 118 -10.39 -7.50 10.53
C HIS A 118 -10.65 -7.11 9.06
N THR A 119 -11.87 -7.37 8.60
CA THR A 119 -12.24 -7.16 7.19
C THR A 119 -12.00 -5.73 6.69
N ARG A 120 -12.33 -4.73 7.50
CA ARG A 120 -12.12 -3.33 7.10
C ARG A 120 -10.64 -3.01 6.91
N THR A 121 -9.80 -3.52 7.80
CA THR A 121 -8.35 -3.34 7.71
C THR A 121 -7.81 -3.97 6.43
N LYS A 122 -8.26 -5.19 6.12
CA LYS A 122 -7.84 -5.84 4.88
C LYS A 122 -8.30 -5.05 3.66
N GLN A 123 -9.54 -4.57 3.67
CA GLN A 123 -10.06 -3.79 2.55
C GLN A 123 -9.25 -2.51 2.33
N GLY A 124 -8.93 -1.79 3.40
CA GLY A 124 -8.13 -0.58 3.29
C GLY A 124 -6.76 -0.84 2.68
N ALA A 125 -6.07 -1.86 3.18
CA ALA A 125 -4.76 -2.22 2.66
C ALA A 125 -4.84 -2.68 1.21
N GLU A 126 -5.87 -3.46 0.87
CA GLU A 126 -6.07 -3.94 -0.50
C GLU A 126 -6.39 -2.81 -1.47
N ASP A 127 -7.17 -1.83 -1.02
CA ASP A 127 -7.48 -0.66 -1.85
C ASP A 127 -6.20 0.10 -2.19
N TRP A 128 -5.32 0.30 -1.21
CA TRP A 128 -4.06 0.97 -1.45
C TRP A 128 -3.15 0.16 -2.37
N HIS A 129 -3.07 -1.16 -2.17
CA HIS A 129 -2.31 -2.05 -3.04
C HIS A 129 -2.82 -1.96 -4.49
N TYR A 130 -4.13 -1.94 -4.65
CA TYR A 130 -4.74 -1.80 -5.97
C TYR A 130 -4.35 -0.49 -6.64
N TRP A 131 -4.43 0.62 -5.89
CA TRP A 131 -4.06 1.95 -6.38
C TRP A 131 -2.63 1.94 -6.91
N VAL A 132 -1.71 1.40 -6.13
CA VAL A 132 -0.29 1.34 -6.50
C VAL A 132 -0.08 0.44 -7.71
N LYS A 133 -0.72 -0.74 -7.73
CA LYS A 133 -0.54 -1.70 -8.81
C LYS A 133 -1.13 -1.23 -10.13
N MET A 134 -2.17 -0.42 -10.08
CA MET A 134 -2.76 0.16 -11.30
C MET A 134 -1.87 1.28 -11.85
N GLY A 135 -0.84 1.69 -11.12
CA GLY A 135 0.05 2.75 -11.57
C GLY A 135 -0.49 4.14 -11.31
N TYR A 136 -1.51 4.27 -10.49
CA TYR A 136 -2.03 5.58 -10.13
C TYR A 136 -1.05 6.26 -9.17
N GLU A 137 -0.97 7.56 -9.24
CA GLU A 137 -0.06 8.33 -8.39
C GLU A 137 -0.82 9.34 -7.56
N LEU A 138 -0.24 9.68 -6.42
CA LEU A 138 -0.77 10.73 -5.56
C LEU A 138 -0.56 12.12 -6.15
#